data_977fb25ac3ba21219004d23a560ac7b7
#
_entry.id   977fb25ac3ba21219004d23a560ac7b7
#
_cell.length_a   1.000
_cell.length_b   1.000
_cell.length_c   1.000
_cell.angle_alpha   90.00
_cell.angle_beta   90.00
_cell.angle_gamma   90.00
#
_symmetry.space_group_name_H-M   'P 1'
#
loop_
_entity.id
_entity.type
_entity.pdbx_description
1 polymer ?
#
loop_
_entity_poly.entity_id
_entity_poly.type
_entity_poly.pdbx_seq_one_letter_code
_entity_poly.pdbx_strand_id
1 'polypeptide(L)'
;IKSGNLHLQLEKSTIEKIFNFHYQIRNYNIYNSSAWEIVPQEGDFIVFPADIRHSTSPNESDEDRIIFGANFFLTGETGDQVQLTKLDLGKTPIEWP
;
A
#
# COMPACT_ATOMS: atom_id res chain seq x y z
N ILE A 1 -9.88 6.45 21.02
CA ILE A 1 -9.43 5.05 21.16
C ILE A 1 -8.87 4.61 19.82
N LYS A 2 -7.60 4.26 19.82
CA LYS A 2 -6.95 3.71 18.62
C LYS A 2 -7.39 2.28 18.45
N SER A 3 -8.28 2.03 17.51
CA SER A 3 -8.80 0.70 17.28
C SER A 3 -8.86 0.40 15.79
N GLY A 4 -8.21 -0.70 15.40
CA GLY A 4 -8.21 -1.15 14.04
C GLY A 4 -7.53 -0.22 13.03
N ASN A 5 -6.50 0.51 13.44
CA ASN A 5 -5.75 1.37 12.55
C ASN A 5 -5.00 0.55 11.50
N LEU A 6 -4.86 1.11 10.30
CA LEU A 6 -4.10 0.51 9.23
C LEU A 6 -2.65 0.98 9.29
N HIS A 7 -1.72 0.03 9.34
CA HIS A 7 -0.29 0.29 9.30
C HIS A 7 0.28 -0.10 7.97
N LEU A 8 0.97 0.82 7.31
CA LEU A 8 1.68 0.59 6.06
C LEU A 8 3.17 0.72 6.30
N GLN A 9 3.93 -0.27 5.83
CA GLN A 9 5.38 -0.31 5.93
C GLN A 9 5.99 -0.19 4.55
N LEU A 10 6.67 0.92 4.28
CA LEU A 10 7.38 1.11 3.03
C LEU A 10 8.79 0.53 3.14
N GLU A 11 9.26 -0.06 2.06
CA GLU A 11 10.63 -0.57 2.02
C GLU A 11 11.65 0.57 1.89
N LYS A 12 12.86 0.31 2.39
CA LYS A 12 13.99 1.22 2.20
C LYS A 12 14.33 1.32 0.71
N SER A 13 14.81 2.49 0.28
CA SER A 13 15.32 2.68 -1.07
C SER A 13 16.52 1.78 -1.37
N THR A 14 16.81 1.56 -2.64
CA THR A 14 17.97 0.76 -3.05
C THR A 14 19.28 1.35 -2.51
N ILE A 15 19.40 2.68 -2.49
CA ILE A 15 20.58 3.36 -1.97
C ILE A 15 20.75 3.08 -0.47
N GLU A 16 19.69 3.17 0.30
CA GLU A 16 19.72 2.87 1.73
C GLU A 16 20.11 1.42 2.00
N LYS A 17 19.62 0.48 1.18
CA LYS A 17 19.95 -0.95 1.31
C LYS A 17 21.42 -1.21 0.98
N ILE A 18 21.94 -0.61 -0.10
CA ILE A 18 23.30 -0.85 -0.57
C ILE A 18 24.34 -0.27 0.40
N PHE A 19 24.14 0.97 0.83
CA PHE A 19 25.09 1.70 1.65
C PHE A 19 24.82 1.62 3.14
N ASN A 20 23.72 0.99 3.52
CA ASN A 20 23.30 0.85 4.93
C ASN A 20 23.23 2.20 5.65
N PHE A 21 22.67 3.19 4.97
CA PHE A 21 22.46 4.51 5.55
C PHE A 21 21.34 4.48 6.57
N HIS A 22 21.56 5.21 7.66
CA HIS A 22 20.53 5.57 8.61
C HIS A 22 20.39 7.09 8.60
N TYR A 23 19.26 7.56 8.06
CA TYR A 23 18.97 8.98 8.09
C TYR A 23 18.55 9.39 9.49
N GLN A 24 19.13 10.47 9.99
CA GLN A 24 18.62 11.12 11.18
C GLN A 24 17.50 12.06 10.78
N ILE A 25 16.28 11.58 10.91
CA ILE A 25 15.11 12.37 10.56
C ILE A 25 14.67 13.13 11.80
N ARG A 26 14.70 14.47 11.71
CA ARG A 26 14.26 15.33 12.81
C ARG A 26 12.76 15.58 12.79
N ASN A 27 12.19 15.77 11.60
CA ASN A 27 10.77 15.98 11.41
C ASN A 27 10.25 15.03 10.33
N TYR A 28 9.26 14.25 10.66
CA TYR A 28 8.64 13.30 9.72
C TYR A 28 7.55 13.98 8.89
N ASN A 29 7.45 13.59 7.63
CA ASN A 29 6.39 13.98 6.72
C ASN A 29 6.09 12.83 5.75
N ILE A 30 5.14 13.02 4.83
CA ILE A 30 4.73 11.96 3.90
C ILE A 30 5.82 11.54 2.92
N TYR A 31 6.87 12.35 2.74
CA TYR A 31 7.94 12.07 1.78
C TYR A 31 9.14 11.34 2.41
N ASN A 32 9.32 11.46 3.70
CA ASN A 32 10.49 10.88 4.39
C ASN A 32 10.13 9.78 5.39
N SER A 33 8.86 9.46 5.53
CA SER A 33 8.40 8.41 6.44
C SER A 33 8.37 7.06 5.75
N SER A 34 8.82 6.02 6.45
CA SER A 34 8.78 4.63 5.98
C SER A 34 7.66 3.81 6.62
N ALA A 35 7.05 4.31 7.66
CA ALA A 35 5.93 3.66 8.33
C ALA A 35 4.80 4.65 8.50
N TRP A 36 3.61 4.25 8.06
CA TRP A 36 2.43 5.10 8.11
C TRP A 36 1.35 4.41 8.92
N GLU A 37 0.68 5.18 9.75
CA GLU A 37 -0.50 4.74 10.48
C GLU A 37 -1.70 5.56 10.02
N ILE A 38 -2.71 4.88 9.53
CA ILE A 38 -3.95 5.51 9.06
C ILE A 38 -5.05 5.16 10.05
N VAL A 39 -5.70 6.19 10.57
CA VAL A 39 -6.87 6.05 11.43
C VAL A 39 -8.10 6.10 10.53
N PRO A 40 -8.70 4.97 10.17
CA PRO A 40 -9.82 4.97 9.24
C PRO A 40 -11.08 5.45 9.92
N GLN A 41 -11.89 6.14 9.14
CA GLN A 41 -13.22 6.57 9.54
C GLN A 41 -14.25 5.90 8.64
N GLU A 42 -15.47 5.80 9.12
CA GLU A 42 -16.56 5.25 8.33
C GLU A 42 -16.70 6.00 7.00
N GLY A 43 -16.76 5.25 5.92
CA GLY A 43 -16.83 5.79 4.57
C GLY A 43 -15.49 6.02 3.89
N ASP A 44 -14.37 5.84 4.59
CA ASP A 44 -13.04 5.97 3.97
C ASP A 44 -12.79 4.85 2.94
N PHE A 45 -12.15 5.25 1.86
CA PHE A 45 -11.68 4.36 0.81
C PHE A 45 -10.17 4.54 0.65
N ILE A 46 -9.41 3.47 0.88
CA ILE A 46 -7.95 3.52 0.88
C ILE A 46 -7.44 2.57 -0.20
N VAL A 47 -6.59 3.09 -1.08
CA VAL A 47 -5.94 2.31 -2.14
C VAL A 47 -4.44 2.37 -1.95
N PHE A 48 -3.78 1.23 -2.00
CA PHE A 48 -2.32 1.15 -1.91
C PHE A 48 -1.81 -0.02 -2.74
N PRO A 49 -0.53 0.01 -3.18
CA PRO A 49 0.05 -1.11 -3.91
C PRO A 49 0.02 -2.40 -3.11
N ALA A 50 -0.30 -3.52 -3.77
CA ALA A 50 -0.50 -4.80 -3.10
C ALA A 50 0.77 -5.37 -2.48
N ASP A 51 1.94 -4.95 -2.93
CA ASP A 51 3.23 -5.39 -2.41
C ASP A 51 3.66 -4.65 -1.14
N ILE A 52 2.94 -3.61 -0.73
CA ILE A 52 3.24 -2.92 0.51
C ILE A 52 2.84 -3.82 1.69
N ARG A 53 3.80 -4.04 2.59
CA ARG A 53 3.53 -4.74 3.84
C ARG A 53 2.55 -3.92 4.68
N HIS A 54 1.48 -4.56 5.11
CA HIS A 54 0.43 -3.89 5.86
C HIS A 54 -0.11 -4.79 6.97
N SER A 55 -0.62 -4.15 8.00
CA SER A 55 -1.26 -4.82 9.12
C SER A 55 -2.32 -3.92 9.72
N THR A 56 -3.15 -4.46 10.56
CA THR A 56 -4.16 -3.70 11.28
C THR A 56 -3.98 -3.89 12.78
N SER A 57 -4.22 -2.83 13.54
CA SER A 57 -4.26 -2.90 14.99
C SER A 57 -5.50 -3.69 15.45
N PRO A 58 -5.45 -4.35 16.60
CA PRO A 58 -6.64 -5.01 17.15
C PRO A 58 -7.79 -4.03 17.38
N ASN A 59 -9.01 -4.53 17.25
CA ASN A 59 -10.20 -3.76 17.60
C ASN A 59 -10.39 -3.84 19.12
N GLU A 60 -10.10 -2.75 19.79
CA GLU A 60 -10.25 -2.64 21.25
C GLU A 60 -11.57 -2.02 21.69
N SER A 61 -12.46 -1.75 20.73
CA SER A 61 -13.78 -1.21 21.01
C SER A 61 -14.80 -2.33 21.27
N ASP A 62 -15.94 -1.98 21.85
CA ASP A 62 -17.05 -2.91 22.06
C ASP A 62 -17.92 -3.10 20.81
N GLU A 63 -17.63 -2.37 19.76
CA GLU A 63 -18.39 -2.41 18.51
C GLU A 63 -17.66 -3.23 17.44
N ASP A 64 -18.44 -3.89 16.59
CA ASP A 64 -17.90 -4.59 15.45
C ASP A 64 -17.33 -3.61 14.44
N ARG A 65 -16.19 -3.98 13.91
CA ARG A 65 -15.57 -3.26 12.83
C ARG A 65 -15.64 -4.08 11.56
N ILE A 66 -16.34 -3.55 10.57
CA ILE A 66 -16.53 -4.23 9.29
C ILE A 66 -15.77 -3.47 8.23
N ILE A 67 -14.90 -4.18 7.51
CA ILE A 67 -14.19 -3.64 6.35
C ILE A 67 -14.43 -4.52 5.14
N PHE A 68 -14.39 -3.90 3.97
CA PHE A 68 -14.43 -4.60 2.70
C PHE A 68 -13.06 -4.45 2.03
N GLY A 69 -12.44 -5.57 1.67
CA GLY A 69 -11.17 -5.58 0.97
C GLY A 69 -11.30 -6.21 -0.40
N ALA A 70 -10.63 -5.63 -1.39
CA ALA A 70 -10.59 -6.16 -2.74
C ALA A 70 -9.24 -5.91 -3.36
N ASN A 71 -8.80 -6.84 -4.22
CA ASN A 71 -7.62 -6.68 -5.04
C ASN A 71 -8.04 -6.31 -6.45
N PHE A 72 -7.32 -5.36 -7.03
CA PHE A 72 -7.54 -4.89 -8.39
C PHE A 72 -6.35 -5.24 -9.25
N PHE A 73 -6.61 -5.70 -10.45
CA PHE A 73 -5.59 -6.05 -11.42
C PHE A 73 -5.79 -5.22 -12.68
N LEU A 74 -4.68 -4.80 -13.27
CA LEU A 74 -4.73 -4.11 -14.54
C LEU A 74 -5.05 -5.08 -15.67
N THR A 75 -5.86 -4.61 -16.62
CA THR A 75 -6.14 -5.32 -17.88
C THR A 75 -5.85 -4.38 -19.05
N GLY A 76 -5.77 -4.94 -20.25
CA GLY A 76 -5.51 -4.15 -21.44
C GLY A 76 -4.03 -3.85 -21.65
N GLU A 77 -3.76 -2.85 -22.46
CA GLU A 77 -2.41 -2.43 -22.76
C GLU A 77 -1.92 -1.38 -21.77
N THR A 78 -0.70 -1.56 -21.28
CA THR A 78 -0.01 -0.61 -20.41
C THR A 78 1.34 -0.24 -21.01
N GLY A 79 1.88 0.91 -20.61
CA GLY A 79 3.20 1.36 -21.03
C GLY A 79 3.21 2.06 -22.38
N ASP A 80 4.42 2.36 -22.86
CA ASP A 80 4.66 3.11 -24.07
C ASP A 80 5.62 2.35 -24.98
N GLN A 81 5.23 2.20 -26.24
CA GLN A 81 6.05 1.51 -27.23
C GLN A 81 7.37 2.26 -27.51
N VAL A 82 7.35 3.58 -27.46
CA VAL A 82 8.56 4.39 -27.67
C VAL A 82 9.61 4.13 -26.60
N GLN A 83 9.16 3.91 -25.37
CA GLN A 83 10.04 3.60 -24.24
C GLN A 83 10.25 2.09 -24.02
N LEU A 84 9.74 1.26 -24.93
CA LEU A 84 9.82 -0.21 -24.84
C LEU A 84 9.20 -0.77 -23.56
N THR A 85 8.19 -0.09 -23.04
CA THR A 85 7.47 -0.50 -21.82
C THR A 85 6.07 -1.01 -22.10
N LYS A 86 5.68 -1.13 -23.36
CA LYS A 86 4.34 -1.60 -23.73
C LYS A 86 4.15 -3.05 -23.32
N LEU A 87 3.06 -3.31 -22.61
CA LEU A 87 2.68 -4.64 -22.17
C LEU A 87 1.17 -4.83 -22.37
N ASP A 88 0.80 -5.93 -23.00
CA ASP A 88 -0.61 -6.31 -23.16
C ASP A 88 -0.97 -7.34 -22.08
N LEU A 89 -1.83 -6.94 -21.14
CA LEU A 89 -2.30 -7.78 -20.05
C LEU A 89 -3.59 -8.53 -20.36
N GLY A 90 -4.11 -8.39 -21.60
CA GLY A 90 -5.35 -9.03 -22.00
C GLY A 90 -6.60 -8.23 -21.62
N LYS A 91 -7.76 -8.77 -21.97
CA LYS A 91 -9.04 -8.09 -21.81
C LYS A 91 -9.89 -8.62 -20.65
N THR A 92 -9.60 -9.82 -20.20
CA THR A 92 -10.39 -10.48 -19.16
C THR A 92 -9.54 -10.80 -17.95
N PRO A 93 -10.08 -10.63 -16.74
CA PRO A 93 -9.40 -11.11 -15.54
C PRO A 93 -9.22 -12.62 -15.61
N ILE A 94 -8.19 -13.10 -14.90
CA ILE A 94 -7.98 -14.54 -14.75
C ILE A 94 -9.17 -15.11 -13.97
N GLU A 95 -9.84 -16.08 -14.55
CA GLU A 95 -10.90 -16.80 -13.84
C GLU A 95 -10.25 -17.82 -12.90
N TRP A 96 -10.68 -17.80 -11.66
CA TRP A 96 -10.27 -18.82 -10.69
C TRP A 96 -11.09 -20.10 -10.95
N PRO A 97 -10.45 -21.26 -11.00
CA PRO A 97 -11.17 -22.52 -11.12
C PRO A 97 -12.03 -22.84 -9.90
#